data_a66409378799c329c7d61938a2140c3d
#
_entry.id   a66409378799c329c7d61938a2140c3d
#
_cell.length_a   1.000
_cell.length_b   1.000
_cell.length_c   1.000
_cell.angle_alpha   90.00
_cell.angle_beta   90.00
_cell.angle_gamma   90.00
#
_symmetry.space_group_name_H-M   'P 1'
#
loop_
_entity.id
_entity.type
_entity.pdbx_description
1 polymer ?
#
loop_
_entity_poly.entity_id
_entity_poly.type
_entity_poly.pdbx_seq_one_letter_code
_entity_poly.pdbx_strand_id
1 'polypeptide(L)'
;MTKRQQNKSQLQLIKDDFRNFLYLAWKHLALPDPTPIQYDIADYLQSGPKRLIIQAFRGVGKSWITSAFVVWKLLCDPQLKFLVVSASKQRSDDFSTFTKRIIHEMPILQHLKAREDQRSSNVAFDVAPSRASHAPSVKSVGITGQIVGSRAHIIVADDVEVLSNALTQVMRDKLGEVVKEFDAVVMPKVGRIVYLGTPQVEESLYTNLQTRGYKCRIWPARMPESRLKTFYGTKLAPFITTLEKTVGQPTDPFRFDDLDLVEREASYGKSGFALQFMLDTSGEDDQRYPLKLRD
;
A
#
# COMPACT_ATOMS: atom_id res chain seq x y z
N MET A 1 -32.46 23.49 6.92
CA MET A 1 -31.96 22.22 6.32
C MET A 1 -32.37 21.07 7.21
N THR A 2 -33.08 20.07 6.70
CA THR A 2 -33.50 18.90 7.46
C THR A 2 -32.32 17.97 7.74
N LYS A 3 -32.34 17.20 8.86
CA LYS A 3 -31.32 16.16 9.20
C LYS A 3 -30.95 15.28 8.02
N ARG A 4 -31.90 15.01 7.10
CA ARG A 4 -31.70 14.20 5.91
C ARG A 4 -30.87 14.90 4.81
N GLN A 5 -30.90 16.23 4.73
CA GLN A 5 -30.09 17.03 3.81
C GLN A 5 -28.67 17.22 4.34
N GLN A 6 -28.48 17.35 5.66
CA GLN A 6 -27.15 17.37 6.29
C GLN A 6 -26.44 16.01 6.13
N ASN A 7 -27.15 14.88 6.32
CA ASN A 7 -26.56 13.54 6.13
C ASN A 7 -26.17 13.27 4.67
N LYS A 8 -26.93 13.80 3.68
CA LYS A 8 -26.53 13.68 2.27
C LYS A 8 -25.23 14.44 1.98
N SER A 9 -25.05 15.61 2.57
CA SER A 9 -23.83 16.40 2.36
C SER A 9 -22.61 15.75 3.02
N GLN A 10 -22.74 15.16 4.20
CA GLN A 10 -21.66 14.44 4.88
C GLN A 10 -21.20 13.20 4.13
N LEU A 11 -22.14 12.38 3.67
CA LEU A 11 -21.80 11.20 2.86
C LEU A 11 -21.10 11.59 1.55
N GLN A 12 -21.50 12.68 0.93
CA GLN A 12 -20.85 13.16 -0.28
C GLN A 12 -19.41 13.61 0.00
N LEU A 13 -19.16 14.35 1.06
CA LEU A 13 -17.80 14.73 1.47
C LEU A 13 -16.89 13.51 1.70
N ILE A 14 -17.44 12.44 2.30
CA ILE A 14 -16.71 11.19 2.52
C ILE A 14 -16.38 10.50 1.20
N LYS A 15 -17.31 10.51 0.23
CA LYS A 15 -17.09 9.91 -1.10
C LYS A 15 -16.14 10.71 -1.97
N ASP A 16 -16.12 12.02 -1.85
CA ASP A 16 -15.31 12.90 -2.68
C ASP A 16 -13.82 12.89 -2.27
N ASP A 17 -13.54 12.66 -0.99
CA ASP A 17 -12.18 12.70 -0.47
C ASP A 17 -11.93 11.49 0.46
N PHE A 18 -11.01 10.62 0.02
CA PHE A 18 -10.62 9.42 0.77
C PHE A 18 -10.06 9.76 2.16
N ARG A 19 -9.43 10.90 2.35
CA ARG A 19 -8.89 11.32 3.66
C ARG A 19 -9.98 11.45 4.70
N ASN A 20 -11.17 11.91 4.32
CA ASN A 20 -12.33 11.98 5.20
C ASN A 20 -12.80 10.59 5.64
N PHE A 21 -12.83 9.63 4.71
CA PHE A 21 -13.14 8.25 5.04
C PHE A 21 -12.06 7.61 5.93
N LEU A 22 -10.78 7.86 5.61
CA LEU A 22 -9.65 7.36 6.40
C LEU A 22 -9.74 7.82 7.87
N TYR A 23 -10.02 9.11 8.10
CA TYR A 23 -10.25 9.64 9.45
C TYR A 23 -11.37 8.89 10.18
N LEU A 24 -12.51 8.69 9.53
CA LEU A 24 -13.62 7.95 10.13
C LEU A 24 -13.28 6.49 10.44
N ALA A 25 -12.56 5.83 9.54
CA ALA A 25 -12.09 4.45 9.75
C ALA A 25 -11.13 4.36 10.95
N TRP A 26 -10.18 5.30 11.08
CA TRP A 26 -9.26 5.36 12.23
C TRP A 26 -10.01 5.60 13.54
N LYS A 27 -10.97 6.52 13.55
CA LYS A 27 -11.83 6.74 14.73
C LYS A 27 -12.61 5.50 15.12
N HIS A 28 -13.18 4.80 14.13
CA HIS A 28 -13.92 3.56 14.38
C HIS A 28 -13.03 2.46 14.96
N LEU A 29 -11.79 2.37 14.48
CA LEU A 29 -10.81 1.38 14.93
C LEU A 29 -10.11 1.77 16.26
N ALA A 30 -10.52 2.88 16.89
CA ALA A 30 -9.89 3.44 18.09
C ALA A 30 -8.37 3.68 17.92
N LEU A 31 -7.94 4.00 16.71
CA LEU A 31 -6.57 4.38 16.40
C LEU A 31 -6.35 5.88 16.66
N PRO A 32 -5.11 6.31 16.92
CA PRO A 32 -4.75 7.74 16.86
C PRO A 32 -5.16 8.34 15.51
N ASP A 33 -5.41 9.65 15.47
CA ASP A 33 -5.76 10.32 14.21
C ASP A 33 -4.72 10.05 13.12
N PRO A 34 -5.15 9.94 11.85
CA PRO A 34 -4.20 9.75 10.74
C PRO A 34 -3.17 10.87 10.72
N THR A 35 -1.89 10.52 10.59
CA THR A 35 -0.81 11.49 10.52
C THR A 35 -0.79 12.22 9.17
N PRO A 36 -0.09 13.37 9.06
CA PRO A 36 0.06 14.07 7.79
C PRO A 36 0.63 13.19 6.66
N ILE A 37 1.59 12.31 6.97
CA ILE A 37 2.14 11.34 5.99
C ILE A 37 1.08 10.33 5.56
N GLN A 38 0.28 9.82 6.48
CA GLN A 38 -0.80 8.89 6.15
C GLN A 38 -1.86 9.55 5.25
N TYR A 39 -2.15 10.83 5.47
CA TYR A 39 -3.02 11.59 4.58
C TYR A 39 -2.40 11.84 3.19
N ASP A 40 -1.09 12.10 3.09
CA ASP A 40 -0.43 12.26 1.81
C ASP A 40 -0.39 10.94 1.01
N ILE A 41 -0.16 9.81 1.69
CA ILE A 41 -0.28 8.47 1.08
C ILE A 41 -1.73 8.23 0.59
N ALA A 42 -2.72 8.61 1.39
CA ALA A 42 -4.13 8.46 1.03
C ALA A 42 -4.49 9.31 -0.20
N ASP A 43 -4.03 10.54 -0.27
CA ASP A 43 -4.20 11.40 -1.43
C ASP A 43 -3.56 10.77 -2.68
N TYR A 44 -2.36 10.25 -2.57
CA TYR A 44 -1.70 9.58 -3.70
C TYR A 44 -2.40 8.28 -4.12
N LEU A 45 -3.00 7.55 -3.17
CA LEU A 45 -3.88 6.42 -3.50
C LEU A 45 -5.13 6.87 -4.26
N GLN A 46 -5.72 7.99 -3.90
CA GLN A 46 -6.91 8.52 -4.59
C GLN A 46 -6.57 9.08 -5.96
N SER A 47 -5.62 10.01 -6.04
CA SER A 47 -5.37 10.89 -7.18
C SER A 47 -4.25 10.40 -8.12
N GLY A 48 -3.42 9.46 -7.67
CA GLY A 48 -2.24 9.00 -8.39
C GLY A 48 -2.55 8.22 -9.67
N PRO A 49 -1.53 7.93 -10.47
CA PRO A 49 -1.70 7.29 -11.79
C PRO A 49 -2.21 5.85 -11.71
N LYS A 50 -2.59 5.28 -12.86
CA LYS A 50 -3.08 3.90 -12.94
C LYS A 50 -2.03 2.84 -12.59
N ARG A 51 -0.76 3.15 -12.78
CA ARG A 51 0.38 2.29 -12.47
C ARG A 51 1.22 3.02 -11.44
N LEU A 52 1.06 2.70 -10.16
CA LEU A 52 1.74 3.40 -9.08
C LEU A 52 2.40 2.46 -8.08
N ILE A 53 3.45 2.96 -7.44
CA ILE A 53 4.19 2.33 -6.36
C ILE A 53 4.23 3.29 -5.17
N ILE A 54 3.88 2.80 -4.01
CA ILE A 54 4.02 3.47 -2.72
C ILE A 54 5.15 2.79 -1.96
N GLN A 55 6.27 3.44 -1.86
CA GLN A 55 7.37 3.06 -0.96
C GLN A 55 7.35 3.97 0.25
N ALA A 56 6.98 3.45 1.39
CA ALA A 56 6.96 4.20 2.63
C ALA A 56 7.59 3.36 3.75
N PHE A 57 8.22 4.04 4.69
CA PHE A 57 8.95 3.40 5.77
C PHE A 57 8.12 2.34 6.50
N ARG A 58 8.82 1.36 7.07
CA ARG A 58 8.19 0.27 7.80
C ARG A 58 7.43 0.79 9.02
N GLY A 59 6.19 0.36 9.19
CA GLY A 59 5.34 0.75 10.32
C GLY A 59 4.48 1.98 10.10
N VAL A 60 4.53 2.66 8.93
CA VAL A 60 3.66 3.82 8.63
C VAL A 60 2.16 3.44 8.52
N GLY A 61 1.83 2.16 8.39
CA GLY A 61 0.45 1.68 8.30
C GLY A 61 -0.07 1.51 6.87
N LYS A 62 0.80 1.25 5.89
CA LYS A 62 0.44 1.09 4.46
C LYS A 62 -0.76 0.16 4.24
N SER A 63 -0.71 -1.06 4.77
CA SER A 63 -1.76 -2.07 4.56
C SER A 63 -3.10 -1.65 5.18
N TRP A 64 -3.08 -0.95 6.32
CA TRP A 64 -4.28 -0.40 6.95
C TRP A 64 -4.94 0.68 6.10
N ILE A 65 -4.13 1.63 5.60
CA ILE A 65 -4.59 2.70 4.70
C ILE A 65 -5.19 2.09 3.43
N THR A 66 -4.54 1.05 2.90
CA THR A 66 -4.99 0.42 1.66
C THR A 66 -6.23 -0.43 1.85
N SER A 67 -6.39 -1.11 2.98
CA SER A 67 -7.64 -1.79 3.32
C SER A 67 -8.82 -0.80 3.41
N ALA A 68 -8.60 0.35 4.08
CA ALA A 68 -9.58 1.43 4.10
C ALA A 68 -9.87 1.97 2.69
N PHE A 69 -8.85 2.09 1.82
CA PHE A 69 -9.01 2.51 0.44
C PHE A 69 -9.89 1.54 -0.38
N VAL A 70 -9.72 0.24 -0.22
CA VAL A 70 -10.57 -0.77 -0.87
C VAL A 70 -12.02 -0.59 -0.45
N VAL A 71 -12.28 -0.43 0.84
CA VAL A 71 -13.63 -0.20 1.38
C VAL A 71 -14.22 1.10 0.86
N TRP A 72 -13.46 2.18 0.89
CA TRP A 72 -13.90 3.49 0.37
C TRP A 72 -14.26 3.43 -1.12
N LYS A 73 -13.47 2.75 -1.92
CA LYS A 73 -13.77 2.55 -3.35
C LYS A 73 -15.06 1.77 -3.55
N LEU A 74 -15.33 0.74 -2.74
CA LEU A 74 -16.58 -0.02 -2.78
C LEU A 74 -17.78 0.81 -2.28
N LEU A 75 -17.56 1.74 -1.35
CA LEU A 75 -18.57 2.72 -0.93
C LEU A 75 -18.91 3.71 -2.07
N CYS A 76 -17.92 4.10 -2.86
CA CYS A 76 -18.12 5.00 -4.00
C CYS A 76 -18.78 4.28 -5.19
N ASP A 77 -18.28 3.08 -5.52
CA ASP A 77 -18.79 2.22 -6.59
C ASP A 77 -18.73 0.74 -6.19
N PRO A 78 -19.86 0.14 -5.78
CA PRO A 78 -19.92 -1.26 -5.38
C PRO A 78 -19.75 -2.26 -6.54
N GLN A 79 -19.67 -1.81 -7.78
CA GLN A 79 -19.42 -2.69 -8.95
C GLN A 79 -17.94 -2.97 -9.16
N LEU A 80 -17.05 -2.26 -8.50
CA LEU A 80 -15.61 -2.49 -8.59
C LEU A 80 -15.20 -3.90 -8.12
N LYS A 81 -14.19 -4.45 -8.77
CA LYS A 81 -13.60 -5.74 -8.45
C LYS A 81 -12.14 -5.54 -8.08
N PHE A 82 -11.77 -6.06 -6.92
CA PHE A 82 -10.42 -5.98 -6.38
C PHE A 82 -9.74 -7.35 -6.38
N LEU A 83 -8.47 -7.36 -6.77
CA LEU A 83 -7.56 -8.46 -6.51
C LEU A 83 -6.47 -7.97 -5.55
N VAL A 84 -6.43 -8.54 -4.36
CA VAL A 84 -5.38 -8.27 -3.38
C VAL A 84 -4.36 -9.38 -3.44
N VAL A 85 -3.11 -9.02 -3.68
CA VAL A 85 -1.99 -9.95 -3.75
C VAL A 85 -0.97 -9.59 -2.69
N SER A 86 -0.54 -10.55 -1.88
CA SER A 86 0.49 -10.36 -0.86
C SER A 86 1.57 -11.43 -0.98
N ALA A 87 2.68 -11.31 -0.27
CA ALA A 87 3.77 -12.28 -0.32
C ALA A 87 3.35 -13.71 0.03
N SER A 88 2.35 -13.87 0.91
CA SER A 88 1.80 -15.17 1.28
C SER A 88 0.28 -15.17 1.30
N LYS A 89 -0.31 -16.38 1.22
CA LYS A 89 -1.76 -16.55 1.36
C LYS A 89 -2.27 -16.00 2.69
N GLN A 90 -1.57 -16.27 3.79
CA GLN A 90 -1.97 -15.80 5.13
C GLN A 90 -2.09 -14.28 5.16
N ARG A 91 -1.10 -13.54 4.67
CA ARG A 91 -1.14 -12.05 4.64
C ARG A 91 -2.29 -11.52 3.78
N SER A 92 -2.57 -12.16 2.65
CA SER A 92 -3.69 -11.74 1.80
C SER A 92 -5.05 -12.04 2.44
N ASP A 93 -5.17 -13.15 3.16
CA ASP A 93 -6.38 -13.50 3.90
C ASP A 93 -6.60 -12.56 5.10
N ASP A 94 -5.53 -12.16 5.80
CA ASP A 94 -5.58 -11.17 6.88
C ASP A 94 -6.05 -9.81 6.36
N PHE A 95 -5.55 -9.37 5.21
CA PHE A 95 -6.00 -8.14 4.54
C PHE A 95 -7.50 -8.21 4.21
N SER A 96 -7.95 -9.31 3.61
CA SER A 96 -9.35 -9.51 3.24
C SER A 96 -10.25 -9.56 4.48
N THR A 97 -9.83 -10.28 5.52
CA THR A 97 -10.55 -10.37 6.80
C THR A 97 -10.71 -9.00 7.44
N PHE A 98 -9.63 -8.21 7.47
CA PHE A 98 -9.67 -6.85 8.02
C PHE A 98 -10.59 -5.93 7.20
N THR A 99 -10.49 -5.99 5.86
CA THR A 99 -11.39 -5.25 4.97
C THR A 99 -12.87 -5.58 5.20
N LYS A 100 -13.21 -6.86 5.36
CA LYS A 100 -14.57 -7.30 5.71
C LYS A 100 -15.00 -6.78 7.07
N ARG A 101 -14.13 -6.81 8.08
CA ARG A 101 -14.45 -6.29 9.42
C ARG A 101 -14.80 -4.81 9.38
N ILE A 102 -14.06 -3.99 8.66
CA ILE A 102 -14.40 -2.57 8.48
C ILE A 102 -15.82 -2.43 7.93
N ILE A 103 -16.18 -3.20 6.90
CA ILE A 103 -17.53 -3.17 6.31
C ILE A 103 -18.60 -3.59 7.34
N HIS A 104 -18.33 -4.64 8.12
CA HIS A 104 -19.29 -5.19 9.06
C HIS A 104 -19.49 -4.34 10.31
N GLU A 105 -18.46 -3.65 10.75
CA GLU A 105 -18.46 -2.92 12.01
C GLU A 105 -18.89 -1.45 11.85
N MET A 106 -18.51 -0.79 10.75
CA MET A 106 -18.83 0.63 10.55
C MET A 106 -20.30 0.86 10.19
N PRO A 107 -21.05 1.70 10.96
CA PRO A 107 -22.50 1.92 10.71
C PRO A 107 -22.80 2.46 9.30
N ILE A 108 -21.96 3.32 8.75
CA ILE A 108 -22.12 3.92 7.42
C ILE A 108 -22.01 2.89 6.28
N LEU A 109 -21.43 1.72 6.54
CA LEU A 109 -21.13 0.67 5.56
C LEU A 109 -22.10 -0.52 5.61
N GLN A 110 -23.10 -0.50 6.50
CA GLN A 110 -24.00 -1.65 6.69
C GLN A 110 -24.71 -2.10 5.41
N HIS A 111 -24.97 -1.18 4.47
CA HIS A 111 -25.56 -1.47 3.17
C HIS A 111 -24.62 -2.22 2.21
N LEU A 112 -23.31 -2.34 2.53
CA LEU A 112 -22.34 -3.11 1.78
C LEU A 112 -22.17 -4.55 2.27
N LYS A 113 -22.74 -4.92 3.41
CA LYS A 113 -22.68 -6.31 3.91
C LYS A 113 -23.23 -7.28 2.87
N ALA A 114 -22.46 -8.34 2.60
CA ALA A 114 -22.90 -9.39 1.67
C ALA A 114 -24.27 -9.94 2.06
N ARG A 115 -25.13 -10.22 1.07
CA ARG A 115 -26.37 -10.94 1.26
C ARG A 115 -26.09 -12.44 1.46
N GLU A 116 -27.06 -13.18 1.96
CA GLU A 116 -26.94 -14.62 2.22
C GLU A 116 -26.60 -15.45 0.95
N ASP A 117 -27.08 -14.99 -0.22
CA ASP A 117 -26.83 -15.62 -1.51
C ASP A 117 -25.48 -15.24 -2.14
N GLN A 118 -24.70 -14.39 -1.49
CA GLN A 118 -23.42 -13.88 -2.00
C GLN A 118 -22.22 -14.54 -1.33
N ARG A 119 -21.07 -14.49 -2.02
CA ARG A 119 -19.79 -14.98 -1.46
C ARG A 119 -19.41 -14.18 -0.22
N SER A 120 -19.01 -14.87 0.84
CA SER A 120 -18.61 -14.25 2.11
C SER A 120 -17.46 -14.99 2.80
N SER A 121 -16.54 -15.59 2.03
CA SER A 121 -15.35 -16.23 2.60
C SER A 121 -14.24 -15.22 2.93
N ASN A 122 -13.17 -15.66 3.61
CA ASN A 122 -11.98 -14.84 3.87
C ASN A 122 -11.10 -14.67 2.63
N VAL A 123 -11.27 -15.54 1.62
CA VAL A 123 -10.50 -15.49 0.36
C VAL A 123 -11.21 -14.63 -0.69
N ALA A 124 -12.56 -14.63 -0.66
CA ALA A 124 -13.36 -13.91 -1.63
C ALA A 124 -14.73 -13.54 -1.05
N PHE A 125 -15.11 -12.28 -1.22
CA PHE A 125 -16.43 -11.84 -0.81
C PHE A 125 -17.03 -10.82 -1.80
N ASP A 126 -18.36 -10.72 -1.77
CA ASP A 126 -19.13 -9.73 -2.50
C ASP A 126 -19.65 -8.66 -1.54
N VAL A 127 -19.97 -7.48 -2.07
CA VAL A 127 -20.77 -6.47 -1.36
C VAL A 127 -22.20 -6.49 -1.87
N ALA A 128 -23.19 -6.24 -0.99
CA ALA A 128 -24.61 -6.41 -1.28
C ALA A 128 -25.10 -5.76 -2.58
N PRO A 129 -24.70 -4.51 -2.92
CA PRO A 129 -25.17 -3.86 -4.15
C PRO A 129 -24.45 -4.36 -5.43
N SER A 130 -23.45 -5.26 -5.31
CA SER A 130 -22.77 -5.76 -6.50
C SER A 130 -23.68 -6.67 -7.33
N ARG A 131 -23.57 -6.55 -8.65
CA ARG A 131 -24.25 -7.44 -9.60
C ARG A 131 -23.59 -8.81 -9.62
N ALA A 132 -24.35 -9.84 -9.99
CA ALA A 132 -23.83 -11.19 -10.18
C ALA A 132 -22.66 -11.16 -11.20
N SER A 133 -21.55 -11.80 -10.81
CA SER A 133 -20.34 -11.83 -11.62
C SER A 133 -19.49 -13.05 -11.26
N HIS A 134 -18.71 -13.56 -12.22
CA HIS A 134 -17.69 -14.56 -11.93
C HIS A 134 -16.60 -14.03 -10.98
N ALA A 135 -16.22 -12.74 -11.11
CA ALA A 135 -15.28 -12.10 -10.21
C ALA A 135 -15.98 -11.56 -8.95
N PRO A 136 -15.50 -11.87 -7.74
CA PRO A 136 -16.00 -11.30 -6.49
C PRO A 136 -15.71 -9.80 -6.40
N SER A 137 -16.32 -9.11 -5.44
CA SER A 137 -15.99 -7.72 -5.16
C SER A 137 -14.56 -7.58 -4.65
N VAL A 138 -14.12 -8.49 -3.78
CA VAL A 138 -12.72 -8.58 -3.34
C VAL A 138 -12.29 -10.05 -3.38
N LYS A 139 -11.13 -10.32 -3.98
CA LYS A 139 -10.43 -11.62 -3.95
C LYS A 139 -9.03 -11.40 -3.39
N SER A 140 -8.61 -12.25 -2.47
CA SER A 140 -7.25 -12.26 -1.93
C SER A 140 -6.49 -13.51 -2.35
N VAL A 141 -5.19 -13.35 -2.66
CA VAL A 141 -4.32 -14.45 -3.10
C VAL A 141 -2.86 -14.18 -2.74
N GLY A 142 -2.12 -15.20 -2.34
CA GLY A 142 -0.66 -15.10 -2.22
C GLY A 142 -0.01 -15.00 -3.61
N ILE A 143 1.16 -14.36 -3.71
CA ILE A 143 1.88 -14.15 -4.97
C ILE A 143 2.20 -15.46 -5.72
N THR A 144 2.34 -16.55 -4.99
CA THR A 144 2.56 -17.91 -5.57
C THR A 144 1.25 -18.63 -5.90
N GLY A 145 0.10 -18.03 -5.59
CA GLY A 145 -1.22 -18.62 -5.84
C GLY A 145 -1.72 -18.38 -7.26
N GLN A 146 -2.93 -18.86 -7.53
CA GLN A 146 -3.53 -18.73 -8.86
C GLN A 146 -4.09 -17.31 -9.10
N ILE A 147 -3.30 -16.49 -9.77
CA ILE A 147 -3.64 -15.14 -10.20
C ILE A 147 -4.38 -15.18 -11.54
N VAL A 148 -3.89 -16.01 -12.44
CA VAL A 148 -4.45 -16.23 -13.79
C VAL A 148 -5.92 -16.63 -13.73
N GLY A 149 -6.73 -16.10 -14.63
CA GLY A 149 -8.19 -16.33 -14.66
C GLY A 149 -9.00 -15.37 -13.78
N SER A 150 -8.35 -14.57 -12.93
CA SER A 150 -9.01 -13.47 -12.23
C SER A 150 -9.31 -12.30 -13.17
N ARG A 151 -10.23 -11.42 -12.76
CA ARG A 151 -10.50 -10.13 -13.43
C ARG A 151 -10.70 -9.07 -12.37
N ALA A 152 -9.98 -7.96 -12.47
CA ALA A 152 -10.05 -6.89 -11.49
C ALA A 152 -10.01 -5.50 -12.12
N HIS A 153 -10.75 -4.56 -11.55
CA HIS A 153 -10.62 -3.14 -11.84
C HIS A 153 -9.38 -2.57 -11.16
N ILE A 154 -9.10 -3.04 -9.94
CA ILE A 154 -7.96 -2.58 -9.15
C ILE A 154 -7.23 -3.81 -8.59
N ILE A 155 -5.92 -3.87 -8.85
CA ILE A 155 -5.03 -4.83 -8.22
C ILE A 155 -4.25 -4.08 -7.14
N VAL A 156 -4.26 -4.64 -5.92
CA VAL A 156 -3.47 -4.17 -4.78
C VAL A 156 -2.40 -5.21 -4.50
N ALA A 157 -1.15 -4.87 -4.73
CA ALA A 157 0.01 -5.71 -4.44
C ALA A 157 0.68 -5.21 -3.15
N ASP A 158 0.30 -5.82 -2.02
CA ASP A 158 0.71 -5.42 -0.68
C ASP A 158 1.90 -6.26 -0.19
N ASP A 159 3.07 -5.62 -0.08
CA ASP A 159 4.33 -6.25 0.35
C ASP A 159 4.59 -7.60 -0.36
N VAL A 160 4.45 -7.64 -1.70
CA VAL A 160 4.68 -8.85 -2.50
C VAL A 160 6.13 -9.27 -2.57
N GLU A 161 7.07 -8.33 -2.41
CA GLU A 161 8.49 -8.60 -2.25
C GLU A 161 8.81 -8.79 -0.76
N VAL A 162 9.39 -9.93 -0.44
CA VAL A 162 9.91 -10.27 0.88
C VAL A 162 11.29 -10.91 0.73
N LEU A 163 12.09 -10.93 1.79
CA LEU A 163 13.45 -11.47 1.71
C LEU A 163 13.49 -12.89 1.14
N SER A 164 12.54 -13.75 1.50
CA SER A 164 12.45 -15.14 1.00
C SER A 164 12.18 -15.29 -0.50
N ASN A 165 11.74 -14.25 -1.21
CA ASN A 165 11.50 -14.27 -2.64
C ASN A 165 12.32 -13.23 -3.43
N ALA A 166 13.25 -12.53 -2.76
CA ALA A 166 14.09 -11.50 -3.36
C ALA A 166 15.59 -11.72 -3.16
N LEU A 167 15.98 -12.69 -2.31
CA LEU A 167 17.38 -12.88 -1.89
C LEU A 167 18.34 -13.21 -3.06
N THR A 168 17.90 -14.06 -4.00
CA THR A 168 18.73 -14.43 -5.16
C THR A 168 18.18 -13.86 -6.44
N GLN A 169 19.04 -13.72 -7.47
CA GLN A 169 18.62 -13.26 -8.80
C GLN A 169 17.49 -14.14 -9.38
N VAL A 170 17.63 -15.46 -9.26
CA VAL A 170 16.60 -16.40 -9.74
C VAL A 170 15.23 -16.16 -9.07
N MET A 171 15.23 -15.86 -7.77
CA MET A 171 13.98 -15.54 -7.04
C MET A 171 13.39 -14.22 -7.52
N ARG A 172 14.22 -13.19 -7.72
CA ARG A 172 13.78 -11.89 -8.25
C ARG A 172 13.22 -11.99 -9.66
N ASP A 173 13.88 -12.74 -10.53
CA ASP A 173 13.42 -13.00 -11.89
C ASP A 173 12.06 -13.71 -11.89
N LYS A 174 11.92 -14.76 -11.08
CA LYS A 174 10.65 -15.48 -10.92
C LYS A 174 9.53 -14.55 -10.41
N LEU A 175 9.80 -13.72 -9.42
CA LEU A 175 8.85 -12.74 -8.94
C LEU A 175 8.49 -11.74 -10.04
N GLY A 176 9.48 -11.27 -10.79
CA GLY A 176 9.32 -10.38 -11.94
C GLY A 176 8.41 -10.96 -13.04
N GLU A 177 8.50 -12.27 -13.30
CA GLU A 177 7.61 -12.95 -14.24
C GLU A 177 6.18 -13.08 -13.71
N VAL A 178 6.02 -13.47 -12.45
CA VAL A 178 4.68 -13.63 -11.85
C VAL A 178 3.89 -12.31 -11.86
N VAL A 179 4.54 -11.19 -11.57
CA VAL A 179 3.83 -9.89 -11.56
C VAL A 179 3.43 -9.38 -12.96
N LYS A 180 3.97 -9.96 -14.04
CA LYS A 180 3.50 -9.66 -15.41
C LYS A 180 2.06 -10.11 -15.62
N GLU A 181 1.62 -11.17 -14.93
CA GLU A 181 0.24 -11.65 -14.98
C GLU A 181 -0.79 -10.61 -14.54
N PHE A 182 -0.37 -9.61 -13.77
CA PHE A 182 -1.28 -8.53 -13.35
C PHE A 182 -1.81 -7.74 -14.54
N ASP A 183 -1.01 -7.57 -15.59
CA ASP A 183 -1.45 -6.85 -16.79
C ASP A 183 -2.47 -7.65 -17.62
N ALA A 184 -2.46 -9.00 -17.52
CA ALA A 184 -3.47 -9.86 -18.13
C ALA A 184 -4.78 -9.92 -17.34
N VAL A 185 -4.72 -9.69 -16.02
CA VAL A 185 -5.85 -9.76 -15.08
C VAL A 185 -6.59 -8.45 -14.95
N VAL A 186 -5.86 -7.33 -14.98
CA VAL A 186 -6.43 -6.00 -14.82
C VAL A 186 -7.29 -5.61 -16.02
N MET A 187 -8.45 -5.01 -15.78
CA MET A 187 -9.36 -4.61 -16.85
C MET A 187 -8.73 -3.58 -17.78
N PRO A 188 -8.84 -3.75 -19.12
CA PRO A 188 -8.33 -2.78 -20.08
C PRO A 188 -8.93 -1.39 -19.88
N LYS A 189 -8.19 -0.34 -20.23
CA LYS A 189 -8.58 1.10 -20.23
C LYS A 189 -8.85 1.68 -18.84
N VAL A 190 -9.58 0.98 -17.96
CA VAL A 190 -10.01 1.49 -16.64
C VAL A 190 -9.18 0.92 -15.49
N GLY A 191 -8.47 -0.17 -15.70
CA GLY A 191 -7.78 -0.91 -14.66
C GLY A 191 -6.60 -0.18 -14.04
N ARG A 192 -6.38 -0.41 -12.75
CA ARG A 192 -5.33 0.20 -11.94
C ARG A 192 -4.54 -0.85 -11.20
N ILE A 193 -3.22 -0.70 -11.12
CA ILE A 193 -2.34 -1.55 -10.33
C ILE A 193 -1.61 -0.66 -9.31
N VAL A 194 -1.76 -1.00 -8.04
CA VAL A 194 -1.18 -0.31 -6.89
C VAL A 194 -0.22 -1.26 -6.20
N TYR A 195 1.05 -0.93 -6.20
CA TYR A 195 2.05 -1.61 -5.38
C TYR A 195 2.29 -0.83 -4.11
N LEU A 196 2.30 -1.54 -2.98
CA LEU A 196 2.77 -1.02 -1.71
C LEU A 196 3.91 -1.90 -1.25
N GLY A 197 5.00 -1.31 -0.80
CA GLY A 197 6.09 -2.14 -0.31
C GLY A 197 7.24 -1.36 0.26
N THR A 198 8.13 -2.14 0.83
CA THR A 198 9.43 -1.71 1.33
C THR A 198 10.46 -2.56 0.62
N PRO A 199 11.46 -1.98 -0.06
CA PRO A 199 12.47 -2.74 -0.78
C PRO A 199 13.23 -3.66 0.18
N GLN A 200 13.49 -4.88 -0.27
CA GLN A 200 14.20 -5.89 0.52
C GLN A 200 15.67 -6.03 0.10
N VAL A 201 15.96 -5.61 -1.10
CA VAL A 201 17.29 -5.67 -1.73
C VAL A 201 17.47 -4.47 -2.66
N GLU A 202 18.69 -4.20 -3.08
CA GLU A 202 19.01 -3.10 -4.01
C GLU A 202 18.30 -3.26 -5.35
N GLU A 203 18.41 -4.44 -5.96
CA GLU A 203 17.70 -4.80 -7.19
C GLU A 203 16.24 -5.20 -6.91
N SER A 204 15.53 -4.34 -6.19
CA SER A 204 14.15 -4.58 -5.79
C SER A 204 13.22 -4.66 -7.00
N LEU A 205 12.15 -5.48 -6.88
CA LEU A 205 11.02 -5.49 -7.81
C LEU A 205 10.51 -4.06 -8.10
N TYR A 206 10.44 -3.21 -7.08
CA TYR A 206 9.92 -1.85 -7.22
C TYR A 206 10.80 -0.96 -8.11
N THR A 207 12.12 -1.20 -8.14
CA THR A 207 13.03 -0.55 -9.08
C THR A 207 12.74 -1.02 -10.52
N ASN A 208 12.62 -2.32 -10.72
CA ASN A 208 12.31 -2.90 -12.03
C ASN A 208 10.94 -2.46 -12.56
N LEU A 209 9.92 -2.31 -11.71
CA LEU A 209 8.60 -1.82 -12.11
C LEU A 209 8.65 -0.37 -12.63
N GLN A 210 9.56 0.46 -12.13
CA GLN A 210 9.72 1.84 -12.60
C GLN A 210 10.19 1.87 -14.06
N THR A 211 11.08 0.97 -14.48
CA THR A 211 11.50 0.84 -15.90
C THR A 211 10.32 0.41 -16.79
N ARG A 212 9.30 -0.23 -16.22
CA ARG A 212 8.05 -0.63 -16.88
C ARG A 212 6.97 0.47 -16.84
N GLY A 213 7.34 1.70 -16.45
CA GLY A 213 6.45 2.88 -16.47
C GLY A 213 5.64 3.11 -15.22
N TYR A 214 5.83 2.34 -14.14
CA TYR A 214 5.18 2.61 -12.87
C TYR A 214 5.75 3.87 -12.22
N LYS A 215 4.87 4.73 -11.69
CA LYS A 215 5.27 5.95 -10.99
C LYS A 215 5.40 5.66 -9.50
N CYS A 216 6.60 5.86 -8.98
CA CYS A 216 6.93 5.64 -7.58
C CYS A 216 6.87 6.94 -6.79
N ARG A 217 6.35 6.88 -5.54
CA ARG A 217 6.58 7.88 -4.50
C ARG A 217 7.19 7.23 -3.28
N ILE A 218 8.12 7.98 -2.64
CA ILE A 218 8.93 7.52 -1.52
C ILE A 218 8.69 8.41 -0.30
N TRP A 219 8.39 7.81 0.84
CA TRP A 219 8.23 8.47 2.14
C TRP A 219 9.22 7.85 3.13
N PRO A 220 10.44 8.43 3.30
CA PRO A 220 11.42 7.96 4.27
C PRO A 220 11.03 8.35 5.70
N ALA A 221 11.51 7.60 6.70
CA ALA A 221 11.20 7.86 8.12
C ALA A 221 11.89 9.11 8.68
N ARG A 222 13.06 9.45 8.16
CA ARG A 222 13.80 10.67 8.52
C ARG A 222 13.95 11.59 7.33
N MET A 223 14.09 12.89 7.59
CA MET A 223 14.42 13.87 6.56
C MET A 223 15.75 13.49 5.88
N PRO A 224 15.71 13.23 4.57
CA PRO A 224 16.87 12.71 3.85
C PRO A 224 17.96 13.78 3.68
N GLU A 225 19.20 13.34 3.76
CA GLU A 225 20.38 14.14 3.39
C GLU A 225 20.45 14.40 1.87
N SER A 226 21.36 15.30 1.45
CA SER A 226 21.47 15.71 0.05
C SER A 226 21.73 14.54 -0.91
N ARG A 227 22.57 13.55 -0.51
CA ARG A 227 22.83 12.33 -1.28
C ARG A 227 21.53 11.56 -1.54
N LEU A 228 20.76 11.31 -0.48
CA LEU A 228 19.49 10.58 -0.59
C LEU A 228 18.42 11.37 -1.34
N LYS A 229 18.36 12.69 -1.17
CA LYS A 229 17.46 13.53 -1.98
C LYS A 229 17.76 13.40 -3.47
N THR A 230 19.03 13.39 -3.84
CA THR A 230 19.48 13.17 -5.22
C THR A 230 19.12 11.77 -5.71
N PHE A 231 19.34 10.74 -4.89
CA PHE A 231 19.00 9.35 -5.21
C PHE A 231 17.49 9.15 -5.42
N TYR A 232 16.66 9.69 -4.54
CA TYR A 232 15.21 9.62 -4.71
C TYR A 232 14.74 10.45 -5.92
N GLY A 233 15.37 11.59 -6.18
CA GLY A 233 14.99 12.46 -7.27
C GLY A 233 13.51 12.83 -7.23
N THR A 234 12.83 12.72 -8.36
CA THR A 234 11.39 13.01 -8.51
C THR A 234 10.46 12.00 -7.80
N LYS A 235 11.02 10.92 -7.27
CA LYS A 235 10.27 9.91 -6.51
C LYS A 235 10.01 10.32 -5.07
N LEU A 236 10.84 11.20 -4.49
CA LEU A 236 10.57 11.71 -3.15
C LEU A 236 9.19 12.36 -3.13
N ALA A 237 8.35 11.95 -2.16
CA ALA A 237 7.01 12.51 -2.05
C ALA A 237 7.09 14.04 -1.90
N PRO A 238 6.38 14.83 -2.72
CA PRO A 238 6.44 16.29 -2.65
C PRO A 238 6.15 16.84 -1.25
N PHE A 239 5.25 16.18 -0.52
CA PHE A 239 4.94 16.51 0.87
C PHE A 239 6.19 16.53 1.77
N ILE A 240 7.11 15.58 1.61
CA ILE A 240 8.35 15.52 2.41
C ILE A 240 9.19 16.78 2.20
N THR A 241 9.20 17.33 0.99
CA THR A 241 9.97 18.55 0.68
C THR A 241 9.35 19.82 1.28
N THR A 242 8.06 19.78 1.66
CA THR A 242 7.37 20.91 2.30
C THR A 242 7.52 20.91 3.82
N LEU A 243 8.07 19.84 4.41
CA LEU A 243 8.26 19.78 5.85
C LEU A 243 9.39 20.73 6.28
N GLU A 244 9.09 21.64 7.18
CA GLU A 244 10.07 22.54 7.80
C GLU A 244 10.90 21.81 8.87
N LYS A 245 11.74 20.86 8.42
CA LYS A 245 12.55 19.99 9.27
C LYS A 245 13.98 19.91 8.78
N THR A 246 14.91 19.77 9.71
CA THR A 246 16.32 19.57 9.38
C THR A 246 16.60 18.10 9.03
N VAL A 247 17.71 17.89 8.30
CA VAL A 247 18.19 16.55 7.96
C VAL A 247 18.30 15.65 9.20
N GLY A 248 17.83 14.42 9.08
CA GLY A 248 17.85 13.44 10.15
C GLY A 248 16.63 13.47 11.10
N GLN A 249 15.86 14.56 11.14
CA GLN A 249 14.65 14.60 11.97
C GLN A 249 13.57 13.64 11.45
N PRO A 250 12.74 13.07 12.35
CA PRO A 250 11.59 12.22 11.96
C PRO A 250 10.63 12.95 11.02
N THR A 251 10.27 12.34 9.90
CA THR A 251 9.27 12.89 8.97
C THR A 251 7.86 12.79 9.54
N ASP A 252 7.60 11.78 10.37
CA ASP A 252 6.32 11.51 11.03
C ASP A 252 6.51 11.29 12.55
N PRO A 253 6.77 12.36 13.33
CA PRO A 253 7.03 12.23 14.77
C PRO A 253 5.82 11.79 15.58
N PHE A 254 4.60 11.85 15.02
CA PHE A 254 3.39 11.31 15.64
C PHE A 254 3.34 9.78 15.57
N ARG A 255 4.04 9.19 14.61
CA ARG A 255 4.12 7.75 14.42
C ARG A 255 5.39 7.16 15.02
N PHE A 256 6.52 7.79 14.77
CA PHE A 256 7.83 7.45 15.33
C PHE A 256 8.57 8.74 15.66
N ASP A 257 8.81 8.97 16.93
CA ASP A 257 9.67 10.06 17.37
C ASP A 257 11.16 9.71 17.16
N ASP A 258 12.04 10.56 17.64
CA ASP A 258 13.48 10.38 17.44
C ASP A 258 14.03 9.18 18.20
N LEU A 259 13.54 8.95 19.42
CA LEU A 259 13.94 7.82 20.26
C LEU A 259 13.48 6.50 19.61
N ASP A 260 12.24 6.43 19.20
CA ASP A 260 11.69 5.31 18.45
C ASP A 260 12.56 4.91 17.24
N LEU A 261 13.00 5.90 16.46
CA LEU A 261 13.83 5.65 15.27
C LEU A 261 15.25 5.24 15.63
N VAL A 262 15.83 5.79 16.71
CA VAL A 262 17.15 5.36 17.24
C VAL A 262 17.10 3.91 17.69
N GLU A 263 16.07 3.50 18.43
CA GLU A 263 15.90 2.11 18.88
C GLU A 263 15.78 1.15 17.69
N ARG A 264 15.05 1.55 16.63
CA ARG A 264 14.93 0.74 15.42
C ARG A 264 16.22 0.66 14.65
N GLU A 265 16.99 1.74 14.58
CA GLU A 265 18.30 1.74 13.94
C GLU A 265 19.28 0.81 14.71
N ALA A 266 19.25 0.83 16.04
CA ALA A 266 20.03 -0.08 16.85
C ALA A 266 19.61 -1.56 16.63
N SER A 267 18.30 -1.83 16.51
CA SER A 267 17.77 -3.19 16.31
C SER A 267 18.03 -3.73 14.89
N TYR A 268 17.85 -2.92 13.86
CA TYR A 268 18.00 -3.33 12.45
C TYR A 268 19.45 -3.23 11.95
N GLY A 269 20.31 -2.52 12.68
CA GLY A 269 21.62 -2.07 12.19
C GLY A 269 21.49 -1.00 11.11
N LYS A 270 22.61 -0.34 10.79
CA LYS A 270 22.62 0.78 9.82
C LYS A 270 22.06 0.39 8.46
N SER A 271 22.49 -0.76 7.93
CA SER A 271 22.07 -1.29 6.63
C SER A 271 20.56 -1.59 6.59
N GLY A 272 20.07 -2.32 7.60
CA GLY A 272 18.64 -2.66 7.70
C GLY A 272 17.77 -1.43 7.90
N PHE A 273 18.23 -0.44 8.67
CA PHE A 273 17.52 0.82 8.84
C PHE A 273 17.50 1.64 7.54
N ALA A 274 18.64 1.74 6.86
CA ALA A 274 18.71 2.41 5.56
C ALA A 274 17.71 1.81 4.57
N LEU A 275 17.62 0.47 4.50
CA LEU A 275 16.72 -0.23 3.58
C LEU A 275 15.24 -0.11 3.98
N GLN A 276 14.90 -0.35 5.25
CA GLN A 276 13.51 -0.50 5.70
C GLN A 276 12.86 0.81 6.14
N PHE A 277 13.64 1.79 6.58
CA PHE A 277 13.14 3.06 7.09
C PHE A 277 13.53 4.23 6.20
N MET A 278 14.73 4.24 5.64
CA MET A 278 15.12 5.26 4.69
C MET A 278 14.82 4.90 3.24
N LEU A 279 14.49 3.62 2.94
CA LEU A 279 14.19 3.14 1.58
C LEU A 279 15.37 3.38 0.62
N ASP A 280 16.58 3.37 1.19
CA ASP A 280 17.86 3.51 0.48
C ASP A 280 18.33 2.13 0.02
N THR A 281 18.32 1.92 -1.27
CA THR A 281 18.80 0.68 -1.89
C THR A 281 20.21 0.83 -2.44
N SER A 282 20.87 1.97 -2.27
CA SER A 282 22.19 2.25 -2.85
C SER A 282 23.38 1.75 -2.00
N GLY A 283 23.13 1.37 -0.74
CA GLY A 283 24.20 1.15 0.25
C GLY A 283 24.52 -0.30 0.61
N GLU A 284 23.83 -1.29 0.06
CA GLU A 284 24.02 -2.70 0.46
C GLU A 284 25.33 -3.34 -0.02
N ASP A 285 25.88 -2.94 -1.17
CA ASP A 285 27.06 -3.56 -1.74
C ASP A 285 28.34 -3.32 -0.93
N ASP A 286 28.50 -2.13 -0.33
CA ASP A 286 29.71 -1.80 0.43
C ASP A 286 29.87 -2.61 1.73
N GLN A 287 28.77 -3.19 2.25
CA GLN A 287 28.80 -3.97 3.50
C GLN A 287 28.75 -5.50 3.29
N ARG A 288 28.17 -5.97 2.17
CA ARG A 288 28.15 -7.39 1.82
C ARG A 288 29.49 -7.92 1.29
N TYR A 289 30.28 -7.05 0.68
CA TYR A 289 31.60 -7.39 0.13
C TYR A 289 32.66 -6.44 0.67
N PRO A 290 33.12 -6.62 1.94
CA PRO A 290 34.14 -5.76 2.52
C PRO A 290 35.52 -5.91 1.85
N LEU A 291 35.68 -6.89 0.97
CA LEU A 291 36.90 -7.10 0.17
C LEU A 291 36.73 -6.40 -1.18
N LYS A 292 37.00 -5.09 -1.24
CA LYS A 292 37.38 -4.46 -2.52
C LYS A 292 38.77 -4.99 -2.89
N LEU A 293 38.86 -5.77 -3.96
CA LEU A 293 40.16 -5.94 -4.63
C LEU A 293 40.71 -4.53 -4.93
N ARG A 294 41.70 -4.10 -4.16
CA ARG A 294 42.48 -2.94 -4.52
C ARG A 294 43.39 -3.38 -5.65
N ASP A 295 43.16 -2.85 -6.86
CA ASP A 295 44.11 -2.90 -7.94
C ASP A 295 45.43 -2.24 -7.54
#